data_8716d145d8e6c0db0fab5f3f49b16d1b
#
_entry.id   8716d145d8e6c0db0fab5f3f49b16d1b
#
_cell.length_a   1.000
_cell.length_b   1.000
_cell.length_c   1.000
_cell.angle_alpha   90.00
_cell.angle_beta   90.00
_cell.angle_gamma   90.00
#
_symmetry.space_group_name_H-M   'P 1'
#
loop_
_entity.id
_entity.type
_entity.pdbx_description
1 polymer ?
#
loop_
_entity_poly.entity_id
_entity_poly.type
_entity_poly.pdbx_seq_one_letter_code
_entity_poly.pdbx_strand_id
1 'polypeptide(L)'
;MNVTLRVLISWVVVAIIASSAVAAPLAIKPEAVLRQAFPDLHFESMKETNLPGMYEVVSGQNVLYFFPEKEYLFVGEIYTKDRKTLSADRKKELKESTLKLVKTLPLEKAVKIGTGKNTVIEFTDPDCPYCRKASEFLKKRKDVTRYVFFAPFAHPQAITKIHHILNSKDKAAAYEDMMGGKPSPQGATYSEAVKSLAEEHIAFARKLGVQGTPTFFVNGQEVVGADEKKIESLLGTHK
;
A
#
# COMPACT_ATOMS: atom_id res chain seq x y z
N MET A 1 57.30 -26.85 83.49
CA MET A 1 56.82 -25.53 83.07
C MET A 1 56.53 -25.60 81.58
N ASN A 2 55.33 -26.07 81.22
CA ASN A 2 54.95 -26.33 79.84
C ASN A 2 53.80 -25.38 79.44
N VAL A 3 54.07 -24.48 78.55
CA VAL A 3 53.08 -23.54 77.95
C VAL A 3 52.55 -24.14 76.67
N THR A 4 51.31 -24.59 76.69
CA THR A 4 50.59 -25.09 75.51
C THR A 4 49.98 -23.93 74.75
N LEU A 5 50.46 -23.68 73.52
CA LEU A 5 49.97 -22.69 72.61
C LEU A 5 48.73 -23.26 71.89
N ARG A 6 47.53 -22.70 72.11
CA ARG A 6 46.28 -23.02 71.39
C ARG A 6 46.17 -22.15 70.16
N VAL A 7 46.31 -22.75 68.96
CA VAL A 7 46.05 -22.14 67.70
C VAL A 7 44.57 -22.22 67.44
N LEU A 8 43.87 -21.07 67.40
CA LEU A 8 42.46 -20.93 66.95
C LEU A 8 42.45 -20.77 65.41
N ILE A 9 42.03 -21.83 64.72
CA ILE A 9 41.80 -21.77 63.30
C ILE A 9 40.41 -21.20 63.10
N SER A 10 40.34 -19.93 62.58
CA SER A 10 39.08 -19.25 62.22
C SER A 10 38.70 -19.64 60.81
N TRP A 11 37.62 -20.41 60.67
CA TRP A 11 37.05 -20.74 59.34
C TRP A 11 36.24 -19.57 58.87
N VAL A 12 36.73 -18.84 57.84
CA VAL A 12 35.97 -17.85 57.11
C VAL A 12 35.19 -18.59 56.03
N VAL A 13 33.90 -18.77 56.27
CA VAL A 13 32.96 -19.27 55.18
C VAL A 13 32.63 -18.12 54.27
N VAL A 14 33.25 -18.07 53.08
CA VAL A 14 32.87 -17.16 52.02
C VAL A 14 31.65 -17.73 51.30
N ALA A 15 30.48 -17.20 51.63
CA ALA A 15 29.25 -17.51 50.88
C ALA A 15 29.29 -16.82 49.50
N ILE A 16 29.59 -17.59 48.46
CA ILE A 16 29.47 -17.13 47.09
C ILE A 16 27.96 -17.09 46.74
N ILE A 17 27.36 -15.91 46.79
CA ILE A 17 26.01 -15.68 46.27
C ILE A 17 26.12 -15.67 44.74
N ALA A 18 25.84 -16.81 44.13
CA ALA A 18 25.67 -16.88 42.68
C ALA A 18 24.38 -16.11 42.28
N SER A 19 24.52 -14.84 41.90
CA SER A 19 23.44 -14.09 41.28
C SER A 19 23.12 -14.72 39.90
N SER A 20 22.11 -15.57 39.86
CA SER A 20 21.54 -16.02 38.60
C SER A 20 20.88 -14.82 37.91
N ALA A 21 21.60 -14.17 37.01
CA ALA A 21 21.00 -13.21 36.09
C ALA A 21 20.02 -14.00 35.21
N VAL A 22 18.75 -13.96 35.55
CA VAL A 22 17.68 -14.40 34.67
C VAL A 22 17.71 -13.40 33.51
N ALA A 23 18.29 -13.81 32.38
CA ALA A 23 18.22 -13.05 31.15
C ALA A 23 16.73 -12.88 30.82
N ALA A 24 16.23 -11.64 30.88
CA ALA A 24 14.89 -11.34 30.41
C ALA A 24 14.78 -11.85 28.95
N PRO A 25 13.71 -12.57 28.61
CA PRO A 25 13.52 -13.02 27.23
C PRO A 25 13.60 -11.79 26.34
N LEU A 26 14.42 -11.85 25.29
CA LEU A 26 14.49 -10.82 24.24
C LEU A 26 13.07 -10.64 23.72
N ALA A 27 12.42 -9.53 24.08
CA ALA A 27 11.08 -9.23 23.63
C ALA A 27 11.12 -9.13 22.10
N ILE A 28 10.61 -10.14 21.41
CA ILE A 28 10.52 -10.14 19.96
C ILE A 28 9.66 -8.92 19.59
N LYS A 29 10.20 -8.06 18.73
CA LYS A 29 9.47 -6.85 18.30
C LYS A 29 8.18 -7.28 17.60
N PRO A 30 7.02 -6.70 17.95
CA PRO A 30 5.74 -7.05 17.34
C PRO A 30 5.73 -7.01 15.81
N GLU A 31 6.48 -6.09 15.21
CA GLU A 31 6.66 -6.01 13.75
C GLU A 31 7.37 -7.25 13.17
N ALA A 32 8.35 -7.82 13.89
CA ALA A 32 9.04 -9.03 13.42
C ALA A 32 8.09 -10.23 13.43
N VAL A 33 7.25 -10.33 14.47
CA VAL A 33 6.20 -11.37 14.53
C VAL A 33 5.22 -11.23 13.37
N LEU A 34 4.77 -10.01 13.08
CA LEU A 34 3.85 -9.75 11.96
C LEU A 34 4.47 -10.16 10.62
N ARG A 35 5.72 -9.77 10.35
CA ARG A 35 6.41 -10.13 9.09
C ARG A 35 6.62 -11.63 8.95
N GLN A 36 6.85 -12.33 10.06
CA GLN A 36 7.02 -13.78 10.04
C GLN A 36 5.68 -14.51 9.83
N ALA A 37 4.62 -14.08 10.51
CA ALA A 37 3.30 -14.71 10.42
C ALA A 37 2.58 -14.41 9.10
N PHE A 38 2.82 -13.22 8.52
CA PHE A 38 2.17 -12.75 7.30
C PHE A 38 3.21 -12.16 6.33
N PRO A 39 4.05 -12.99 5.69
CA PRO A 39 5.17 -12.54 4.86
C PRO A 39 4.75 -11.73 3.64
N ASP A 40 3.55 -11.97 3.11
CA ASP A 40 3.01 -11.27 1.94
C ASP A 40 2.31 -9.95 2.29
N LEU A 41 2.16 -9.65 3.59
CA LEU A 41 1.53 -8.41 4.04
C LEU A 41 2.52 -7.23 3.97
N HIS A 42 2.29 -6.34 3.03
CA HIS A 42 2.99 -5.05 3.00
C HIS A 42 2.30 -4.05 3.91
N PHE A 43 3.05 -3.43 4.82
CA PHE A 43 2.53 -2.40 5.72
C PHE A 43 3.54 -1.27 5.91
N GLU A 44 3.04 -0.05 6.13
CA GLU A 44 3.83 1.16 6.26
C GLU A 44 4.10 1.54 7.71
N SER A 45 3.18 1.21 8.62
CA SER A 45 3.33 1.53 10.02
C SER A 45 2.60 0.55 10.93
N MET A 46 3.12 0.40 12.14
CA MET A 46 2.53 -0.37 13.22
C MET A 46 2.63 0.44 14.50
N LYS A 47 1.54 0.57 15.24
CA LYS A 47 1.45 1.31 16.50
C LYS A 47 0.65 0.54 17.53
N GLU A 48 1.04 0.62 18.79
CA GLU A 48 0.25 0.10 19.90
C GLU A 48 -1.08 0.87 20.00
N THR A 49 -2.17 0.14 20.27
CA THR A 49 -3.49 0.71 20.51
C THR A 49 -3.71 0.92 22.01
N ASN A 50 -4.83 1.51 22.40
CA ASN A 50 -5.26 1.57 23.79
C ASN A 50 -5.81 0.22 24.32
N LEU A 51 -5.86 -0.82 23.49
CA LEU A 51 -6.20 -2.18 23.87
C LEU A 51 -4.89 -2.96 24.11
N PRO A 52 -4.64 -3.43 25.36
CA PRO A 52 -3.38 -4.09 25.69
C PRO A 52 -3.05 -5.25 24.75
N GLY A 53 -1.84 -5.28 24.23
CA GLY A 53 -1.34 -6.34 23.34
C GLY A 53 -1.84 -6.26 21.90
N MET A 54 -2.66 -5.26 21.55
CA MET A 54 -3.18 -5.07 20.20
C MET A 54 -2.48 -3.90 19.51
N TYR A 55 -2.10 -4.09 18.26
CA TYR A 55 -1.42 -3.11 17.43
C TYR A 55 -2.28 -2.73 16.22
N GLU A 56 -2.35 -1.43 15.94
CA GLU A 56 -2.86 -0.89 14.68
C GLU A 56 -1.78 -1.07 13.61
N VAL A 57 -2.15 -1.62 12.47
CA VAL A 57 -1.28 -1.84 11.31
C VAL A 57 -1.88 -1.11 10.12
N VAL A 58 -1.10 -0.22 9.50
CA VAL A 58 -1.52 0.48 8.28
C VAL A 58 -0.94 -0.23 7.07
N SER A 59 -1.80 -0.64 6.16
CA SER A 59 -1.47 -1.25 4.87
C SER A 59 -2.24 -0.53 3.76
N GLY A 60 -1.55 0.37 3.06
CA GLY A 60 -2.16 1.29 2.11
C GLY A 60 -3.24 2.16 2.75
N GLN A 61 -4.47 2.05 2.28
CA GLN A 61 -5.63 2.73 2.85
C GLN A 61 -6.34 1.92 3.94
N ASN A 62 -5.85 0.72 4.26
CA ASN A 62 -6.46 -0.15 5.24
C ASN A 62 -5.84 0.03 6.61
N VAL A 63 -6.69 0.03 7.63
CA VAL A 63 -6.29 -0.07 9.04
C VAL A 63 -6.69 -1.46 9.51
N LEU A 64 -5.68 -2.24 9.87
CA LEU A 64 -5.79 -3.60 10.37
C LEU A 64 -5.39 -3.61 11.83
N TYR A 65 -5.69 -4.70 12.54
CA TYR A 65 -5.27 -4.86 13.93
C TYR A 65 -4.56 -6.19 14.10
N PHE A 66 -3.41 -6.16 14.75
CA PHE A 66 -2.59 -7.34 14.98
C PHE A 66 -2.41 -7.62 16.47
N PHE A 67 -2.56 -8.90 16.86
CA PHE A 67 -2.35 -9.40 18.20
C PHE A 67 -1.17 -10.37 18.20
N PRO A 68 0.07 -9.91 18.50
CA PRO A 68 1.30 -10.70 18.33
C PRO A 68 1.34 -11.99 19.15
N GLU A 69 0.80 -11.98 20.37
CA GLU A 69 0.81 -13.15 21.25
C GLU A 69 0.12 -14.37 20.65
N LYS A 70 -0.89 -14.15 19.82
CA LYS A 70 -1.68 -15.20 19.16
C LYS A 70 -1.47 -15.22 17.64
N GLU A 71 -0.67 -14.30 17.10
CA GLU A 71 -0.45 -14.13 15.66
C GLU A 71 -1.76 -13.92 14.89
N TYR A 72 -2.74 -13.25 15.51
CA TYR A 72 -4.04 -12.96 14.88
C TYR A 72 -4.03 -11.60 14.19
N LEU A 73 -4.43 -11.59 12.92
CA LEU A 73 -4.67 -10.38 12.14
C LEU A 73 -6.18 -10.18 11.97
N PHE A 74 -6.67 -9.04 12.44
CA PHE A 74 -8.07 -8.64 12.31
C PHE A 74 -8.22 -7.68 11.15
N VAL A 75 -9.09 -8.03 10.22
CA VAL A 75 -9.48 -7.20 9.07
C VAL A 75 -10.91 -6.74 9.29
N GLY A 76 -11.08 -5.47 9.65
CA GLY A 76 -12.41 -4.94 9.97
C GLY A 76 -12.36 -3.73 10.88
N GLU A 77 -13.51 -3.42 11.52
CA GLU A 77 -13.68 -2.30 12.41
C GLU A 77 -13.89 -2.75 13.86
N ILE A 78 -13.20 -2.07 14.78
CA ILE A 78 -13.45 -2.22 16.22
C ILE A 78 -14.29 -1.04 16.68
N TYR A 79 -15.50 -1.33 17.17
CA TYR A 79 -16.43 -0.32 17.66
C TYR A 79 -16.30 -0.13 19.17
N THR A 80 -16.32 1.11 19.61
CA THR A 80 -16.49 1.47 21.01
C THR A 80 -17.98 1.37 21.39
N LYS A 81 -18.28 1.39 22.70
CA LYS A 81 -19.65 1.44 23.22
C LYS A 81 -20.46 2.62 22.65
N ASP A 82 -19.79 3.71 22.32
CA ASP A 82 -20.40 4.92 21.75
C ASP A 82 -20.53 4.86 20.22
N ARG A 83 -20.42 3.67 19.64
CA ARG A 83 -20.52 3.40 18.19
C ARG A 83 -19.50 4.12 17.33
N LYS A 84 -18.38 4.57 17.89
CA LYS A 84 -17.21 5.08 17.15
C LYS A 84 -16.29 3.92 16.81
N THR A 85 -15.58 4.01 15.68
CA THR A 85 -14.55 3.03 15.32
C THR A 85 -13.19 3.52 15.78
N LEU A 86 -12.32 2.60 16.20
CA LEU A 86 -10.93 2.96 16.55
C LEU A 86 -10.15 3.47 15.35
N SER A 87 -10.50 3.01 14.15
CA SER A 87 -9.80 3.36 12.91
C SER A 87 -10.32 4.63 12.22
N ALA A 88 -11.46 5.22 12.67
CA ALA A 88 -12.12 6.31 11.94
C ALA A 88 -11.21 7.51 11.69
N ASP A 89 -10.56 8.01 12.74
CA ASP A 89 -9.67 9.16 12.64
C ASP A 89 -8.44 8.83 11.79
N ARG A 90 -7.88 7.62 11.96
CA ARG A 90 -6.74 7.17 11.19
C ARG A 90 -7.05 7.03 9.70
N LYS A 91 -8.19 6.45 9.35
CA LYS A 91 -8.65 6.36 7.95
C LYS A 91 -8.86 7.73 7.33
N LYS A 92 -9.39 8.68 8.10
CA LYS A 92 -9.52 10.07 7.65
C LYS A 92 -8.17 10.70 7.37
N GLU A 93 -7.21 10.57 8.28
CA GLU A 93 -5.84 11.08 8.10
C GLU A 93 -5.17 10.46 6.86
N LEU A 94 -5.28 9.14 6.68
CA LEU A 94 -4.73 8.43 5.51
C LEU A 94 -5.33 8.97 4.21
N LYS A 95 -6.65 9.13 4.16
CA LYS A 95 -7.34 9.69 3.00
C LYS A 95 -6.89 11.11 2.69
N GLU A 96 -6.80 11.98 3.70
CA GLU A 96 -6.33 13.36 3.52
C GLU A 96 -4.86 13.40 3.04
N SER A 97 -4.01 12.52 3.59
CA SER A 97 -2.61 12.37 3.17
C SER A 97 -2.52 11.93 1.71
N THR A 98 -3.28 10.91 1.32
CA THR A 98 -3.32 10.43 -0.07
C THR A 98 -3.79 11.54 -1.02
N LEU A 99 -4.83 12.28 -0.67
CA LEU A 99 -5.30 13.38 -1.52
C LEU A 99 -4.27 14.52 -1.66
N LYS A 100 -3.46 14.77 -0.63
CA LYS A 100 -2.33 15.70 -0.75
C LYS A 100 -1.27 15.17 -1.71
N LEU A 101 -0.91 13.88 -1.60
CA LEU A 101 0.06 13.23 -2.49
C LEU A 101 -0.43 13.19 -3.95
N VAL A 102 -1.70 12.92 -4.20
CA VAL A 102 -2.30 12.93 -5.55
C VAL A 102 -2.07 14.28 -6.25
N LYS A 103 -2.17 15.39 -5.51
CA LYS A 103 -1.93 16.74 -6.06
C LYS A 103 -0.47 17.00 -6.46
N THR A 104 0.46 16.20 -5.97
CA THR A 104 1.89 16.31 -6.28
C THR A 104 2.37 15.32 -7.34
N LEU A 105 1.45 14.52 -7.91
CA LEU A 105 1.81 13.60 -8.99
C LEU A 105 2.34 14.36 -10.21
N PRO A 106 3.41 13.87 -10.82
CA PRO A 106 3.98 14.45 -12.05
C PRO A 106 3.10 14.06 -13.25
N LEU A 107 2.03 14.83 -13.50
CA LEU A 107 1.03 14.52 -14.53
C LEU A 107 1.62 14.49 -15.95
N GLU A 108 2.75 15.12 -16.17
CA GLU A 108 3.51 15.07 -17.43
C GLU A 108 4.09 13.68 -17.73
N LYS A 109 4.24 12.84 -16.72
CA LYS A 109 4.68 11.44 -16.87
C LYS A 109 3.53 10.49 -17.21
N ALA A 110 2.30 10.90 -16.94
CA ALA A 110 1.11 10.09 -17.24
C ALA A 110 0.81 10.02 -18.74
N VAL A 111 0.06 9.01 -19.14
CA VAL A 111 -0.59 9.02 -20.46
C VAL A 111 -1.83 9.91 -20.39
N LYS A 112 -1.77 11.06 -21.08
CA LYS A 112 -2.86 12.02 -21.12
C LYS A 112 -3.85 11.67 -22.23
N ILE A 113 -5.15 11.59 -21.90
CA ILE A 113 -6.22 11.26 -22.83
C ILE A 113 -7.35 12.28 -22.66
N GLY A 114 -7.74 12.92 -23.75
CA GLY A 114 -8.80 13.93 -23.77
C GLY A 114 -8.34 15.31 -23.30
N THR A 115 -9.27 16.28 -23.36
CA THR A 115 -9.03 17.71 -23.04
C THR A 115 -10.23 18.34 -22.33
N GLY A 116 -11.07 17.51 -21.69
CA GLY A 116 -12.25 17.98 -20.97
C GLY A 116 -11.91 18.70 -19.66
N LYS A 117 -12.90 19.38 -19.10
CA LYS A 117 -12.76 20.19 -17.89
C LYS A 117 -12.60 19.38 -16.60
N ASN A 118 -13.12 18.15 -16.59
CA ASN A 118 -13.03 17.26 -15.44
C ASN A 118 -11.71 16.50 -15.45
N THR A 119 -11.05 16.41 -14.31
CA THR A 119 -9.79 15.68 -14.18
C THR A 119 -10.02 14.30 -13.57
N VAL A 120 -9.52 13.26 -14.24
CA VAL A 120 -9.49 11.89 -13.74
C VAL A 120 -8.04 11.41 -13.75
N ILE A 121 -7.49 11.14 -12.56
CA ILE A 121 -6.23 10.43 -12.43
C ILE A 121 -6.59 8.95 -12.24
N GLU A 122 -5.99 8.09 -13.05
CA GLU A 122 -6.33 6.67 -13.13
C GLU A 122 -5.08 5.82 -12.90
N PHE A 123 -5.18 4.86 -11.98
CA PHE A 123 -4.22 3.76 -11.83
C PHE A 123 -4.87 2.50 -12.41
N THR A 124 -4.24 1.92 -13.43
CA THR A 124 -4.88 0.92 -14.28
C THR A 124 -3.91 -0.20 -14.67
N ASP A 125 -4.49 -1.29 -15.18
CA ASP A 125 -3.77 -2.47 -15.66
C ASP A 125 -4.40 -2.92 -16.97
N PRO A 126 -3.64 -2.97 -18.10
CA PRO A 126 -4.18 -3.36 -19.40
C PRO A 126 -4.72 -4.79 -19.49
N ASP A 127 -4.36 -5.67 -18.56
CA ASP A 127 -4.86 -7.05 -18.50
C ASP A 127 -6.04 -7.23 -17.56
N CYS A 128 -6.34 -6.22 -16.74
CA CYS A 128 -7.46 -6.26 -15.81
C CYS A 128 -8.80 -6.04 -16.53
N PRO A 129 -9.78 -6.97 -16.46
CA PRO A 129 -11.06 -6.84 -17.13
C PRO A 129 -11.89 -5.66 -16.60
N TYR A 130 -11.81 -5.36 -15.30
CA TYR A 130 -12.49 -4.19 -14.71
C TYR A 130 -11.88 -2.87 -15.18
N CYS A 131 -10.57 -2.82 -15.40
CA CYS A 131 -9.91 -1.66 -16.00
C CYS A 131 -10.41 -1.40 -17.43
N ARG A 132 -10.50 -2.45 -18.24
CA ARG A 132 -11.02 -2.36 -19.61
C ARG A 132 -12.45 -1.85 -19.63
N LYS A 133 -13.31 -2.39 -18.76
CA LYS A 133 -14.70 -1.94 -18.62
C LYS A 133 -14.79 -0.45 -18.28
N ALA A 134 -14.03 -0.01 -17.29
CA ALA A 134 -14.00 1.39 -16.88
C ALA A 134 -13.43 2.30 -17.97
N SER A 135 -12.42 1.84 -18.72
CA SER A 135 -11.86 2.56 -19.86
C SER A 135 -12.90 2.79 -20.96
N GLU A 136 -13.70 1.77 -21.33
CA GLU A 136 -14.78 1.90 -22.30
C GLU A 136 -15.86 2.89 -21.87
N PHE A 137 -16.19 2.92 -20.57
CA PHE A 137 -17.09 3.91 -19.99
C PHE A 137 -16.52 5.33 -20.13
N LEU A 138 -15.27 5.54 -19.69
CA LEU A 138 -14.63 6.86 -19.73
C LEU A 138 -14.34 7.35 -21.16
N LYS A 139 -14.14 6.47 -22.13
CA LYS A 139 -13.94 6.81 -23.55
C LYS A 139 -15.12 7.56 -24.14
N LYS A 140 -16.32 7.32 -23.65
CA LYS A 140 -17.56 8.00 -24.09
C LYS A 140 -17.66 9.43 -23.56
N ARG A 141 -16.88 9.79 -22.53
CA ARG A 141 -16.91 11.08 -21.85
C ARG A 141 -15.98 12.09 -22.52
N LYS A 142 -16.56 13.07 -23.22
CA LYS A 142 -15.78 14.14 -23.88
C LYS A 142 -15.40 15.28 -22.95
N ASP A 143 -16.03 15.36 -21.80
CA ASP A 143 -15.81 16.39 -20.77
C ASP A 143 -14.69 16.05 -19.79
N VAL A 144 -13.92 14.98 -20.04
CA VAL A 144 -12.87 14.45 -19.13
C VAL A 144 -11.48 14.60 -19.76
N THR A 145 -10.51 14.99 -18.92
CA THR A 145 -9.08 14.78 -19.16
C THR A 145 -8.61 13.69 -18.23
N ARG A 146 -8.11 12.58 -18.79
CA ARG A 146 -7.58 11.44 -18.05
C ARG A 146 -6.06 11.53 -17.98
N TYR A 147 -5.49 11.25 -16.81
CA TYR A 147 -4.06 11.06 -16.58
C TYR A 147 -3.84 9.64 -16.08
N VAL A 148 -3.35 8.78 -16.97
CA VAL A 148 -3.27 7.35 -16.73
C VAL A 148 -1.88 6.95 -16.27
N PHE A 149 -1.81 6.32 -15.11
CA PHE A 149 -0.66 5.65 -14.55
C PHE A 149 -0.90 4.13 -14.51
N PHE A 150 0.15 3.34 -14.61
CA PHE A 150 0.04 1.88 -14.67
C PHE A 150 0.43 1.23 -13.34
N ALA A 151 -0.36 0.22 -12.92
CA ALA A 151 -0.15 -0.56 -11.72
C ALA A 151 -0.57 -2.03 -11.91
N PRO A 152 0.24 -2.85 -12.63
CA PRO A 152 -0.10 -4.22 -12.99
C PRO A 152 0.11 -5.18 -11.80
N PHE A 153 -0.52 -4.91 -10.65
CA PHE A 153 -0.29 -5.66 -9.41
C PHE A 153 -0.80 -7.10 -9.49
N ALA A 154 -1.94 -7.31 -10.17
CA ALA A 154 -2.53 -8.63 -10.33
C ALA A 154 -2.06 -9.35 -11.61
N HIS A 155 -1.57 -8.61 -12.60
CA HIS A 155 -1.17 -9.15 -13.90
C HIS A 155 0.24 -8.64 -14.27
N PRO A 156 1.32 -9.15 -13.65
CA PRO A 156 2.69 -8.67 -13.91
C PRO A 156 3.10 -8.75 -15.39
N GLN A 157 2.54 -9.69 -16.15
CA GLN A 157 2.78 -9.83 -17.59
C GLN A 157 2.30 -8.63 -18.41
N ALA A 158 1.37 -7.82 -17.89
CA ALA A 158 0.88 -6.60 -18.54
C ALA A 158 1.99 -5.57 -18.73
N ILE A 159 3.15 -5.75 -18.11
CA ILE A 159 4.30 -4.85 -18.24
C ILE A 159 4.74 -4.67 -19.70
N THR A 160 4.62 -5.71 -20.53
CA THR A 160 4.96 -5.62 -21.97
C THR A 160 4.02 -4.67 -22.72
N LYS A 161 2.72 -4.67 -22.39
CA LYS A 161 1.73 -3.73 -22.94
C LYS A 161 1.98 -2.31 -22.46
N ILE A 162 2.34 -2.16 -21.18
CA ILE A 162 2.68 -0.87 -20.57
C ILE A 162 3.91 -0.26 -21.26
N HIS A 163 4.97 -1.03 -21.45
CA HIS A 163 6.14 -0.57 -22.21
C HIS A 163 5.78 -0.14 -23.65
N HIS A 164 4.92 -0.90 -24.32
CA HIS A 164 4.46 -0.54 -25.66
C HIS A 164 3.72 0.81 -25.66
N ILE A 165 2.80 1.01 -24.72
CA ILE A 165 2.05 2.27 -24.60
C ILE A 165 3.02 3.43 -24.34
N LEU A 166 3.91 3.28 -23.35
CA LEU A 166 4.83 4.35 -22.94
C LEU A 166 5.87 4.70 -24.00
N ASN A 167 6.24 3.73 -24.85
CA ASN A 167 7.16 3.93 -25.97
C ASN A 167 6.52 4.54 -27.22
N SER A 168 5.19 4.51 -27.30
CA SER A 168 4.48 4.94 -28.52
C SER A 168 4.53 6.47 -28.67
N LYS A 169 4.60 6.95 -29.92
CA LYS A 169 4.50 8.39 -30.23
C LYS A 169 3.13 8.92 -29.82
N ASP A 170 2.06 8.19 -30.16
CA ASP A 170 0.71 8.44 -29.71
C ASP A 170 0.37 7.45 -28.60
N LYS A 171 0.68 7.85 -27.37
CA LYS A 171 0.45 7.02 -26.18
C LYS A 171 -1.04 6.81 -25.91
N ALA A 172 -1.89 7.79 -26.26
CA ALA A 172 -3.32 7.70 -26.06
C ALA A 172 -3.94 6.64 -26.98
N ALA A 173 -3.59 6.64 -28.27
CA ALA A 173 -4.03 5.61 -29.21
C ALA A 173 -3.52 4.22 -28.82
N ALA A 174 -2.24 4.11 -28.44
CA ALA A 174 -1.67 2.85 -27.99
C ALA A 174 -2.35 2.32 -26.71
N TYR A 175 -2.70 3.19 -25.79
CA TYR A 175 -3.48 2.84 -24.60
C TYR A 175 -4.86 2.26 -24.99
N GLU A 176 -5.61 2.96 -25.85
CA GLU A 176 -6.92 2.50 -26.30
C GLU A 176 -6.84 1.14 -27.02
N ASP A 177 -5.79 0.90 -27.81
CA ASP A 177 -5.55 -0.37 -28.48
C ASP A 177 -5.31 -1.51 -27.50
N MET A 178 -4.46 -1.30 -26.48
CA MET A 178 -4.15 -2.32 -25.47
C MET A 178 -5.35 -2.59 -24.55
N MET A 179 -6.09 -1.57 -24.15
CA MET A 179 -7.33 -1.72 -23.38
C MET A 179 -8.44 -2.40 -24.21
N GLY A 180 -8.47 -2.19 -25.51
CA GLY A 180 -9.35 -2.88 -26.45
C GLY A 180 -8.98 -4.34 -26.73
N GLY A 181 -7.90 -4.83 -26.12
CA GLY A 181 -7.48 -6.23 -26.24
C GLY A 181 -6.61 -6.54 -27.44
N LYS A 182 -6.10 -5.55 -28.16
CA LYS A 182 -5.11 -5.79 -29.22
C LYS A 182 -3.84 -6.42 -28.62
N PRO A 183 -3.19 -7.35 -29.33
CA PRO A 183 -1.94 -7.93 -28.87
C PRO A 183 -0.83 -6.86 -28.87
N SER A 184 0.04 -6.92 -27.87
CA SER A 184 1.28 -6.14 -27.89
C SER A 184 2.26 -6.71 -28.92
N PRO A 185 3.14 -5.87 -29.53
CA PRO A 185 4.15 -6.36 -30.45
C PRO A 185 5.05 -7.41 -29.77
N GLN A 186 5.16 -8.58 -30.40
CA GLN A 186 6.03 -9.65 -29.88
C GLN A 186 7.49 -9.35 -30.19
N GLY A 187 8.40 -9.71 -29.26
CA GLY A 187 9.84 -9.54 -29.43
C GLY A 187 10.31 -8.07 -29.40
N ALA A 188 9.43 -7.12 -29.09
CA ALA A 188 9.83 -5.72 -28.98
C ALA A 188 10.76 -5.48 -27.79
N THR A 189 11.83 -4.74 -28.03
CA THR A 189 12.75 -4.26 -27.01
C THR A 189 12.46 -2.79 -26.71
N TYR A 190 12.56 -2.41 -25.45
CA TYR A 190 12.29 -1.05 -25.00
C TYR A 190 13.50 -0.46 -24.28
N SER A 191 13.70 0.84 -24.41
CA SER A 191 14.81 1.53 -23.75
C SER A 191 14.67 1.49 -22.22
N GLU A 192 15.78 1.63 -21.52
CA GLU A 192 15.78 1.70 -20.06
C GLU A 192 14.94 2.89 -19.55
N ALA A 193 14.88 3.99 -20.30
CA ALA A 193 14.01 5.12 -19.96
C ALA A 193 12.52 4.75 -19.93
N VAL A 194 12.05 3.92 -20.88
CA VAL A 194 10.67 3.43 -20.91
C VAL A 194 10.40 2.48 -19.75
N LYS A 195 11.32 1.58 -19.47
CA LYS A 195 11.19 0.63 -18.34
C LYS A 195 11.17 1.37 -17.01
N SER A 196 12.09 2.31 -16.80
CA SER A 196 12.15 3.16 -15.61
C SER A 196 10.86 3.97 -15.41
N LEU A 197 10.29 4.51 -16.49
CA LEU A 197 9.00 5.23 -16.41
C LEU A 197 7.86 4.32 -15.97
N ALA A 198 7.83 3.06 -16.42
CA ALA A 198 6.84 2.09 -15.99
C ALA A 198 6.99 1.76 -14.49
N GLU A 199 8.23 1.60 -14.02
CA GLU A 199 8.54 1.38 -12.61
C GLU A 199 8.15 2.59 -11.74
N GLU A 200 8.37 3.81 -12.23
CA GLU A 200 7.92 5.03 -11.55
C GLU A 200 6.39 5.05 -11.40
N HIS A 201 5.62 4.66 -12.42
CA HIS A 201 4.16 4.54 -12.34
C HIS A 201 3.74 3.58 -11.22
N ILE A 202 4.39 2.42 -11.14
CA ILE A 202 4.15 1.43 -10.09
C ILE A 202 4.52 1.99 -8.71
N ALA A 203 5.64 2.72 -8.62
CA ALA A 203 6.06 3.36 -7.37
C ALA A 203 5.08 4.46 -6.91
N PHE A 204 4.51 5.25 -7.83
CA PHE A 204 3.47 6.23 -7.50
C PHE A 204 2.22 5.54 -6.95
N ALA A 205 1.76 4.44 -7.59
CA ALA A 205 0.62 3.67 -7.10
C ALA A 205 0.85 3.17 -5.67
N ARG A 206 2.01 2.57 -5.39
CA ARG A 206 2.39 2.10 -4.06
C ARG A 206 2.43 3.24 -3.04
N LYS A 207 3.07 4.36 -3.39
CA LYS A 207 3.16 5.54 -2.52
C LYS A 207 1.79 6.12 -2.14
N LEU A 208 0.82 6.03 -3.03
CA LEU A 208 -0.56 6.46 -2.79
C LEU A 208 -1.40 5.41 -2.06
N GLY A 209 -0.84 4.24 -1.77
CA GLY A 209 -1.56 3.14 -1.13
C GLY A 209 -2.60 2.47 -2.03
N VAL A 210 -2.44 2.55 -3.36
CA VAL A 210 -3.31 1.83 -4.31
C VAL A 210 -3.14 0.33 -4.13
N GLN A 211 -4.20 -0.35 -3.73
CA GLN A 211 -4.21 -1.79 -3.45
C GLN A 211 -4.69 -2.64 -4.62
N GLY A 212 -5.34 -2.03 -5.61
CA GLY A 212 -5.89 -2.74 -6.76
C GLY A 212 -6.28 -1.79 -7.88
N THR A 213 -6.58 -2.38 -9.03
CA THR A 213 -6.93 -1.63 -10.23
C THR A 213 -8.32 -2.06 -10.76
N PRO A 214 -9.06 -1.13 -11.35
CA PRO A 214 -8.74 0.30 -11.46
C PRO A 214 -8.94 1.06 -10.14
N THR A 215 -8.12 2.10 -9.91
CA THR A 215 -8.36 3.10 -8.86
C THR A 215 -8.32 4.47 -9.51
N PHE A 216 -9.30 5.31 -9.18
CA PHE A 216 -9.46 6.65 -9.78
C PHE A 216 -9.44 7.73 -8.71
N PHE A 217 -8.93 8.90 -9.08
CA PHE A 217 -9.16 10.15 -8.36
C PHE A 217 -9.91 11.10 -9.31
N VAL A 218 -11.22 11.20 -9.10
CA VAL A 218 -12.13 11.98 -9.94
C VAL A 218 -12.36 13.34 -9.28
N ASN A 219 -11.90 14.42 -9.91
CA ASN A 219 -11.94 15.76 -9.32
C ASN A 219 -11.44 15.80 -7.87
N GLY A 220 -10.41 15.00 -7.55
CA GLY A 220 -9.81 14.89 -6.23
C GLY A 220 -10.54 13.96 -5.25
N GLN A 221 -11.49 13.15 -5.68
CA GLN A 221 -12.16 12.15 -4.86
C GLN A 221 -11.82 10.74 -5.33
N GLU A 222 -11.45 9.87 -4.40
CA GLU A 222 -11.07 8.49 -4.68
C GLU A 222 -12.28 7.61 -5.01
N VAL A 223 -12.12 6.78 -6.03
CA VAL A 223 -13.04 5.71 -6.41
C VAL A 223 -12.23 4.44 -6.67
N VAL A 224 -12.46 3.41 -5.87
CA VAL A 224 -11.81 2.10 -6.02
C VAL A 224 -12.71 1.18 -6.83
N GLY A 225 -12.13 0.49 -7.83
CA GLY A 225 -12.85 -0.39 -8.74
C GLY A 225 -13.59 0.34 -9.86
N ALA A 226 -14.26 -0.43 -10.72
CA ALA A 226 -15.01 0.07 -11.87
C ALA A 226 -16.44 0.52 -11.47
N ASP A 227 -16.56 1.37 -10.46
CA ASP A 227 -17.84 1.96 -10.02
C ASP A 227 -18.23 3.13 -10.92
N GLU A 228 -18.82 2.80 -12.08
CA GLU A 228 -19.25 3.78 -13.08
C GLU A 228 -20.25 4.79 -12.50
N LYS A 229 -21.17 4.35 -11.63
CA LYS A 229 -22.17 5.24 -11.01
C LYS A 229 -21.51 6.28 -10.13
N LYS A 230 -20.53 5.87 -9.32
CA LYS A 230 -19.77 6.77 -8.47
C LYS A 230 -18.93 7.75 -9.30
N ILE A 231 -18.24 7.25 -10.32
CA ILE A 231 -17.46 8.10 -11.25
C ILE A 231 -18.39 9.13 -11.90
N GLU A 232 -19.54 8.72 -12.42
CA GLU A 232 -20.50 9.62 -13.06
C GLU A 232 -21.04 10.68 -12.10
N SER A 233 -21.36 10.28 -10.85
CA SER A 233 -21.82 11.23 -9.84
C SER A 233 -20.79 12.34 -9.53
N LEU A 234 -19.49 12.03 -9.63
CA LEU A 234 -18.40 12.95 -9.36
C LEU A 234 -18.04 13.83 -10.57
N LEU A 235 -18.29 13.34 -11.77
CA LEU A 235 -18.09 14.07 -13.01
C LEU A 235 -19.25 15.04 -13.33
N GLY A 236 -20.42 14.78 -12.76
CA GLY A 236 -21.67 15.46 -13.09
C GLY A 236 -22.34 14.88 -14.33
N THR A 237 -23.63 15.18 -14.48
CA THR A 237 -24.41 14.73 -15.65
C THR A 237 -23.87 15.36 -16.93
N HIS A 238 -23.77 14.57 -17.98
CA HIS A 238 -23.58 15.07 -19.34
C HIS A 238 -24.76 15.99 -19.72
N LYS A 239 -24.46 17.26 -19.97
CA LYS A 239 -25.34 18.13 -20.77
C LYS A 239 -24.82 18.19 -22.20
#